data_6c3d56b30160f106c603d8da4df811bb
#
_entry.id   6c3d56b30160f106c603d8da4df811bb
#
_cell.length_a   1.000
_cell.length_b   1.000
_cell.length_c   1.000
_cell.angle_alpha   90.00
_cell.angle_beta   90.00
_cell.angle_gamma   90.00
#
_symmetry.space_group_name_H-M   'P 1'
#
loop_
_entity.id
_entity.type
_entity.pdbx_description
1 polymer ?
#
loop_
_entity_poly.entity_id
_entity_poly.type
_entity_poly.pdbx_seq_one_letter_code
_entity_poly.pdbx_strand_id
1 'polypeptide(L)' 'MLAALILLAQLHCSPSASGTVDCYDTQKGGAPVLKVEPNLFGGFDLRQSDGKLVRCEKKASGETECRVVRQGRRK' A
#
# COMPACT_ATOMS: atom_id res chain seq x y z
N MET A 1 4.99 23.10 11.76
CA MET A 1 5.98 22.08 11.73
C MET A 1 5.52 20.74 12.19
N LEU A 2 4.99 20.69 13.39
CA LEU A 2 4.51 19.42 13.91
C LEU A 2 3.29 18.90 13.19
N ALA A 3 2.57 19.78 12.52
CA ALA A 3 1.35 19.37 11.82
C ALA A 3 1.63 18.33 10.74
N ALA A 4 2.78 18.43 10.09
CA ALA A 4 3.11 17.50 9.02
C ALA A 4 3.28 16.07 9.53
N LEU A 5 3.80 15.94 10.74
CA LEU A 5 3.98 14.62 11.32
C LEU A 5 2.66 14.01 11.74
N ILE A 6 1.73 14.84 12.18
CA ILE A 6 0.44 14.38 12.63
C ILE A 6 -0.35 13.76 11.48
N LEU A 7 -0.19 14.30 10.27
CA LEU A 7 -0.91 13.79 9.12
C LEU A 7 -0.52 12.36 8.80
N LEU A 8 0.74 11.99 9.02
CA LEU A 8 1.18 10.64 8.74
C LEU A 8 0.60 9.63 9.71
N ALA A 9 0.22 10.07 10.89
CA ALA A 9 -0.30 9.18 11.91
C ALA A 9 -1.75 8.78 11.66
N GLN A 10 -2.38 9.32 10.63
CA GLN A 10 -3.79 9.05 10.39
C GLN A 10 -4.03 7.82 9.54
N LEU A 11 -3.00 7.22 9.02
CA LEU A 11 -3.15 6.01 8.24
C LEU A 11 -3.05 4.81 9.17
N HIS A 12 -4.06 3.96 9.14
CA HIS A 12 -4.13 2.79 10.00
C HIS A 12 -4.20 1.53 9.17
N CYS A 13 -3.28 0.63 9.37
CA CYS A 13 -3.19 -0.61 8.61
C CYS A 13 -3.44 -1.80 9.52
N SER A 14 -4.20 -2.77 9.03
CA SER A 14 -4.46 -3.98 9.79
C SER A 14 -4.53 -5.17 8.85
N PRO A 15 -4.13 -6.35 9.31
CA PRO A 15 -4.18 -7.54 8.49
C PRO A 15 -5.60 -8.05 8.34
N SER A 16 -5.89 -8.64 7.18
CA SER A 16 -7.17 -9.27 6.94
C SER A 16 -7.02 -10.77 7.00
N ALA A 17 -8.14 -11.48 7.01
CA ALA A 17 -8.12 -12.94 7.10
C ALA A 17 -7.50 -13.59 5.87
N SER A 18 -7.52 -12.89 4.75
CA SER A 18 -7.00 -13.46 3.49
C SER A 18 -5.50 -13.31 3.35
N GLY A 19 -4.84 -12.71 4.33
CA GLY A 19 -3.39 -12.53 4.24
C GLY A 19 -2.98 -11.19 3.66
N THR A 20 -3.93 -10.34 3.31
CA THR A 20 -3.63 -9.00 2.85
C THR A 20 -3.64 -8.03 4.01
N VAL A 21 -3.05 -6.87 3.80
CA VAL A 21 -3.08 -5.80 4.79
C VAL A 21 -3.83 -4.63 4.19
N ASP A 22 -4.86 -4.18 4.89
CA ASP A 22 -5.67 -3.05 4.44
C ASP A 22 -5.33 -1.82 5.26
N CYS A 23 -5.07 -0.72 4.58
CA CYS A 23 -4.74 0.53 5.23
C CYS A 23 -5.86 1.54 5.00
N TYR A 24 -6.30 2.15 6.09
CA TYR A 24 -7.43 3.07 6.06
C TYR A 24 -6.98 4.45 6.47
N ASP A 25 -7.59 5.46 5.87
CA ASP A 25 -7.40 6.83 6.30
C ASP A 25 -8.42 7.09 7.40
N THR A 26 -7.94 7.26 8.63
CA THR A 26 -8.83 7.41 9.76
C THR A 26 -9.66 8.69 9.71
N GLN A 27 -9.21 9.68 8.96
CA GLN A 27 -9.97 10.89 8.82
C GLN A 27 -11.12 10.75 7.84
N LYS A 28 -10.86 10.06 6.73
CA LYS A 28 -11.89 9.91 5.73
C LYS A 28 -12.86 8.79 6.07
N GLY A 29 -12.34 7.73 6.67
CA GLY A 29 -13.16 6.56 6.90
C GLY A 29 -13.47 5.86 5.59
N GLY A 30 -14.41 4.92 5.63
CA GLY A 30 -14.86 4.22 4.45
C GLY A 30 -13.91 3.13 3.99
N ALA A 31 -13.79 2.94 2.68
CA ALA A 31 -13.01 1.86 2.12
C ALA A 31 -11.52 2.09 2.31
N PRO A 32 -10.73 1.01 2.27
CA PRO A 32 -9.29 1.16 2.43
C PRO A 32 -8.70 1.97 1.28
N VAL A 33 -7.70 2.80 1.61
CA VAL A 33 -7.01 3.59 0.61
C VAL A 33 -5.81 2.89 0.04
N LEU A 34 -5.35 1.83 0.71
CA LEU A 34 -4.19 1.07 0.26
C LEU A 34 -4.35 -0.37 0.70
N LYS A 35 -4.09 -1.30 -0.21
CA LYS A 35 -4.08 -2.72 0.10
C LYS A 35 -2.71 -3.28 -0.22
N VAL A 36 -2.17 -4.07 0.69
CA VAL A 36 -0.89 -4.74 0.50
C VAL A 36 -1.17 -6.23 0.39
N GLU A 37 -0.83 -6.82 -0.77
CA GLU A 37 -1.08 -8.22 -1.02
C GLU A 37 0.21 -8.94 -1.35
N PRO A 38 0.42 -10.16 -0.81
CA PRO A 38 1.59 -10.92 -1.21
C PRO A 38 1.47 -11.34 -2.66
N ASN A 39 2.60 -11.40 -3.36
CA ASN A 39 2.60 -11.84 -4.73
C ASN A 39 3.45 -13.08 -4.89
N LEU A 40 3.48 -13.63 -6.11
CA LEU A 40 4.18 -14.87 -6.38
C LEU A 40 5.69 -14.70 -6.56
N PHE A 41 6.16 -13.45 -6.47
CA PHE A 41 7.58 -13.16 -6.70
C PHE A 41 8.33 -12.95 -5.40
N GLY A 42 7.76 -13.38 -4.28
CA GLY A 42 8.42 -13.25 -3.00
C GLY A 42 8.28 -11.89 -2.37
N GLY A 43 7.49 -11.02 -2.95
CA GLY A 43 7.27 -9.68 -2.43
C GLY A 43 5.79 -9.43 -2.22
N PHE A 44 5.38 -8.20 -2.53
CA PHE A 44 3.99 -7.83 -2.34
C PHE A 44 3.59 -6.75 -3.33
N ASP A 45 2.29 -6.64 -3.54
CA ASP A 45 1.70 -5.63 -4.41
C ASP A 45 0.99 -4.60 -3.55
N LEU A 46 1.20 -3.33 -3.88
CA LEU A 46 0.54 -2.22 -3.22
C LEU A 46 -0.53 -1.69 -4.16
N ARG A 47 -1.78 -1.81 -3.73
CA ARG A 47 -2.91 -1.42 -4.56
C ARG A 47 -3.58 -0.22 -3.92
N GLN A 48 -3.56 0.92 -4.62
CA GLN A 48 -4.14 2.14 -4.09
C GLN A 48 -5.57 2.31 -4.55
N SER A 49 -6.33 3.11 -3.81
CA SER A 49 -7.74 3.30 -4.12
C SER A 49 -7.97 4.00 -5.43
N ASP A 50 -6.98 4.73 -5.93
CA ASP A 50 -7.09 5.40 -7.22
C ASP A 50 -6.75 4.50 -8.40
N GLY A 51 -6.42 3.23 -8.13
CA GLY A 51 -6.11 2.29 -9.18
C GLY A 51 -4.63 2.09 -9.42
N LYS A 52 -3.78 2.86 -8.77
CA LYS A 52 -2.34 2.71 -8.93
C LYS A 52 -1.88 1.40 -8.32
N LEU A 53 -1.05 0.68 -9.05
CA LEU A 53 -0.52 -0.60 -8.61
C LEU A 53 1.00 -0.56 -8.63
N VAL A 54 1.58 -0.81 -7.46
CA VAL A 54 3.04 -0.89 -7.31
C VAL A 54 3.39 -2.30 -6.93
N ARG A 55 4.34 -2.89 -7.65
CA ARG A 55 4.78 -4.25 -7.38
C ARG A 55 6.14 -4.23 -6.76
N CYS A 56 6.29 -4.92 -5.64
CA CYS A 56 7.56 -5.05 -4.95
C CYS A 56 8.00 -6.49 -5.03
N GLU A 57 9.24 -6.70 -5.48
CA GLU A 57 9.81 -8.02 -5.65
C GLU A 57 11.07 -8.13 -4.84
N LYS A 58 11.30 -9.30 -4.27
CA LYS A 58 12.51 -9.56 -3.53
C LYS A 58 13.55 -10.13 -4.47
N LYS A 59 14.72 -9.49 -4.51
CA LYS A 59 15.80 -9.92 -5.37
C LYS A 59 16.64 -11.00 -4.69
N ALA A 60 17.45 -11.68 -5.49
CA ALA A 60 18.33 -12.71 -4.98
C ALA A 60 19.32 -12.16 -3.96
N SER A 61 19.66 -10.88 -4.08
CA SER A 61 20.58 -10.26 -3.15
C SER A 61 19.95 -9.97 -1.79
N GLY A 62 18.64 -10.15 -1.67
CA GLY A 62 17.94 -9.86 -0.44
C GLY A 62 17.27 -8.51 -0.41
N GLU A 63 17.53 -7.69 -1.41
CA GLU A 63 16.93 -6.37 -1.49
C GLU A 63 15.53 -6.46 -2.07
N THR A 64 14.69 -5.51 -1.68
CA THR A 64 13.35 -5.41 -2.22
C THR A 64 13.28 -4.22 -3.17
N GLU A 65 12.80 -4.46 -4.36
CA GLU A 65 12.69 -3.43 -5.38
C GLU A 65 11.22 -3.23 -5.74
N CYS A 66 10.76 -1.99 -5.73
CA CYS A 66 9.38 -1.66 -6.03
C CYS A 66 9.32 -0.81 -7.28
N ARG A 67 8.30 -1.07 -8.11
CA ARG A 67 8.10 -0.30 -9.32
C ARG A 67 6.63 -0.15 -9.60
N VAL A 68 6.26 0.91 -10.29
CA VAL A 68 4.87 1.16 -10.63
C VAL A 68 4.51 0.32 -11.84
N VAL A 69 3.52 -0.57 -11.67
CA VAL A 69 3.04 -1.42 -12.74
C VAL A 69 1.89 -0.76 -13.48
N ARG A 70 1.05 -0.04 -12.74
CA ARG A 70 -0.10 0.62 -13.32
C ARG A 70 -0.25 1.99 -12.69
N GLN A 71 -0.44 3.01 -13.52
CA GLN A 71 -0.66 4.35 -13.02
C GLN A 71 -2.07 4.48 -12.48
N GLY A 72 -2.21 5.33 -11.47
CA GLY A 72 -3.51 5.58 -10.92
C GLY A 72 -4.38 6.35 -11.88
N ARG A 73 -5.69 6.33 -11.58
CA ARG A 73 -6.63 7.04 -12.39
C ARG A 73 -6.46 8.53 -12.19
N ARG A 74 -6.54 9.25 -13.27
CA ARG A 74 -6.30 10.67 -13.24
C ARG A 74 -7.54 11.42 -13.64
N LYS A 75 -7.86 12.43 -12.92
CA LYS A 75 -9.05 13.21 -13.23
C LYS A 75 -8.74 14.40 -14.07
#